data_b3e03b78f5797435edd5e55d8a122845
#
_entry.id   b3e03b78f5797435edd5e55d8a122845
#
_cell.length_a   1.000
_cell.length_b   1.000
_cell.length_c   1.000
_cell.angle_alpha   90.00
_cell.angle_beta   90.00
_cell.angle_gamma   90.00
#
_symmetry.space_group_name_H-M   'P 1'
#
loop_
_entity.id
_entity.type
_entity.pdbx_description
1 polymer ?
#
loop_
_entity_poly.entity_id
_entity_poly.type
_entity_poly.pdbx_seq_one_letter_code
_entity_poly.pdbx_strand_id
1 'polypeptide(L)'
;MVRLDHVSFGYDKDFPILKDITLCINDASFFGICGRSGSGKTTLAKIICGLLKPTQGTVTVSEQPRLVMQFPERQLFAKTVLEDVMYGPLNQGKSTEEAKDLAIRTMKLLGLGEDLFTKSPFAISGGEKRLAAIAGILAMESNILVLDEPTAGLDESGCEALTSILKNLNAQGKTIILISHDSGLLERLCTSKVSL
;
A
#
# COMPACT_ATOMS: atom_id res chain seq x y z
N MET A 1 -0.97 0.15 15.48
CA MET A 1 -1.31 -1.27 15.76
C MET A 1 -2.49 -1.70 14.90
N VAL A 2 -2.42 -2.90 14.32
CA VAL A 2 -3.53 -3.55 13.62
C VAL A 2 -3.84 -4.86 14.32
N ARG A 3 -5.10 -5.08 14.73
CA ARG A 3 -5.55 -6.30 15.39
C ARG A 3 -6.77 -6.85 14.68
N LEU A 4 -6.69 -8.11 14.31
CA LEU A 4 -7.80 -8.92 13.83
C LEU A 4 -8.14 -9.94 14.91
N ASP A 5 -9.42 -10.11 15.22
CA ASP A 5 -9.90 -11.02 16.24
C ASP A 5 -11.00 -11.90 15.64
N HIS A 6 -10.68 -13.17 15.43
CA HIS A 6 -11.57 -14.19 14.83
C HIS A 6 -12.22 -13.78 13.50
N VAL A 7 -11.45 -13.12 12.62
CA VAL A 7 -11.95 -12.56 11.36
C VAL A 7 -12.21 -13.66 10.34
N SER A 8 -13.45 -13.73 9.85
CA SER A 8 -13.83 -14.57 8.71
C SER A 8 -14.48 -13.71 7.63
N PHE A 9 -14.30 -14.10 6.37
CA PHE A 9 -14.88 -13.39 5.23
C PHE A 9 -15.08 -14.33 4.03
N GLY A 10 -16.21 -14.15 3.34
CA GLY A 10 -16.50 -14.73 2.04
C GLY A 10 -17.34 -13.76 1.22
N TYR A 11 -17.10 -13.71 -0.09
CA TYR A 11 -17.97 -12.97 -1.03
C TYR A 11 -19.32 -13.69 -1.20
N ASP A 12 -19.32 -15.00 -1.00
CA ASP A 12 -20.49 -15.85 -0.89
C ASP A 12 -20.52 -16.48 0.51
N LYS A 13 -21.72 -16.65 1.08
CA LYS A 13 -21.90 -17.22 2.41
C LYS A 13 -21.39 -18.66 2.53
N ASP A 14 -21.50 -19.41 1.43
CA ASP A 14 -21.12 -20.82 1.39
C ASP A 14 -19.62 -21.06 1.12
N PHE A 15 -18.89 -20.03 0.68
CA PHE A 15 -17.48 -20.13 0.30
C PHE A 15 -16.61 -19.10 1.04
N PRO A 16 -16.27 -19.35 2.31
CA PRO A 16 -15.40 -18.45 3.06
C PRO A 16 -13.96 -18.48 2.51
N ILE A 17 -13.43 -17.29 2.19
CA ILE A 17 -12.06 -17.08 1.73
C ILE A 17 -11.10 -16.97 2.91
N LEU A 18 -11.49 -16.24 3.95
CA LEU A 18 -10.76 -16.14 5.20
C LEU A 18 -11.56 -16.84 6.30
N LYS A 19 -10.86 -17.65 7.11
CA LYS A 19 -11.48 -18.46 8.16
C LYS A 19 -10.75 -18.23 9.48
N ASP A 20 -11.42 -17.61 10.43
CA ASP A 20 -10.96 -17.47 11.81
C ASP A 20 -9.54 -16.89 11.95
N ILE A 21 -9.28 -15.80 11.24
CA ILE A 21 -7.97 -15.14 11.27
C ILE A 21 -7.84 -14.29 12.53
N THR A 22 -6.90 -14.66 13.39
CA THR A 22 -6.50 -13.87 14.57
C THR A 22 -5.05 -13.43 14.40
N LEU A 23 -4.81 -12.13 14.38
CA LEU A 23 -3.52 -11.54 14.05
C LEU A 23 -3.33 -10.21 14.77
N CYS A 24 -2.12 -9.97 15.28
CA CYS A 24 -1.72 -8.69 15.84
C CYS A 24 -0.44 -8.19 15.16
N ILE A 25 -0.48 -6.99 14.59
CA ILE A 25 0.64 -6.31 13.96
C ILE A 25 0.96 -5.07 14.78
N ASN A 26 2.15 -5.05 15.37
CA ASN A 26 2.61 -3.95 16.21
C ASN A 26 2.92 -2.70 15.39
N ASP A 27 2.86 -1.54 16.04
CA ASP A 27 3.33 -0.29 15.44
C ASP A 27 4.83 -0.37 15.11
N ALA A 28 5.25 0.37 14.11
CA ALA A 28 6.61 0.43 13.59
C ALA A 28 7.19 -0.93 13.14
N SER A 29 6.35 -1.95 12.93
CA SER A 29 6.81 -3.25 12.42
C SER A 29 6.82 -3.29 10.89
N PHE A 30 7.70 -4.12 10.34
CA PHE A 30 7.66 -4.53 8.94
C PHE A 30 7.09 -5.95 8.88
N PHE A 31 5.82 -6.10 8.51
CA PHE A 31 5.09 -7.36 8.59
C PHE A 31 4.79 -7.94 7.21
N GLY A 32 5.05 -9.22 7.01
CA GLY A 32 4.84 -9.94 5.75
C GLY A 32 3.55 -10.76 5.74
N ILE A 33 2.82 -10.72 4.64
CA ILE A 33 1.72 -11.66 4.36
C ILE A 33 2.08 -12.43 3.10
N CYS A 34 2.25 -13.75 3.22
CA CYS A 34 2.52 -14.64 2.11
C CYS A 34 1.39 -15.67 1.93
N GLY A 35 1.49 -16.48 0.89
CA GLY A 35 0.52 -17.54 0.59
C GLY A 35 0.33 -17.72 -0.91
N ARG A 36 -0.35 -18.81 -1.29
CA ARG A 36 -0.62 -19.15 -2.70
C ARG A 36 -1.52 -18.11 -3.36
N SER A 37 -1.52 -18.04 -4.69
CA SER A 37 -2.51 -17.23 -5.42
C SER A 37 -3.93 -17.69 -5.03
N GLY A 38 -4.83 -16.75 -4.79
CA GLY A 38 -6.19 -17.03 -4.36
C GLY A 38 -6.37 -17.33 -2.86
N SER A 39 -5.32 -17.33 -2.03
CA SER A 39 -5.44 -17.61 -0.58
C SER A 39 -6.13 -16.49 0.24
N GLY A 40 -6.51 -15.37 -0.37
CA GLY A 40 -7.22 -14.29 0.32
C GLY A 40 -6.35 -13.11 0.77
N LYS A 41 -5.07 -13.02 0.39
CA LYS A 41 -4.16 -11.93 0.80
C LYS A 41 -4.70 -10.54 0.48
N THR A 42 -5.09 -10.31 -0.76
CA THR A 42 -5.72 -9.04 -1.18
C THR A 42 -7.04 -8.78 -0.44
N THR A 43 -7.82 -9.82 -0.14
CA THR A 43 -9.04 -9.71 0.65
C THR A 43 -8.72 -9.28 2.09
N LEU A 44 -7.70 -9.88 2.70
CA LEU A 44 -7.23 -9.50 4.03
C LEU A 44 -6.72 -8.06 4.06
N ALA A 45 -5.94 -7.63 3.05
CA ALA A 45 -5.51 -6.24 2.90
C ALA A 45 -6.68 -5.26 2.86
N LYS A 46 -7.71 -5.58 2.07
CA LYS A 46 -8.93 -4.75 1.97
C LYS A 46 -9.70 -4.69 3.29
N ILE A 47 -9.75 -5.79 4.04
CA ILE A 47 -10.38 -5.82 5.36
C ILE A 47 -9.59 -4.99 6.36
N ILE A 48 -8.26 -5.11 6.41
CA ILE A 48 -7.38 -4.29 7.27
C ILE A 48 -7.59 -2.80 6.97
N CYS A 49 -7.74 -2.43 5.71
CA CYS A 49 -7.95 -1.04 5.28
C CYS A 49 -9.40 -0.57 5.36
N GLY A 50 -10.33 -1.39 5.87
CA GLY A 50 -11.74 -1.04 6.01
C GLY A 50 -12.52 -0.94 4.69
N LEU A 51 -11.94 -1.42 3.57
CA LEU A 51 -12.60 -1.45 2.26
C LEU A 51 -13.59 -2.62 2.13
N LEU A 52 -13.43 -3.64 2.98
CA LEU A 52 -14.36 -4.74 3.13
C LEU A 52 -14.65 -4.94 4.62
N LYS A 53 -15.90 -5.24 4.95
CA LYS A 53 -16.30 -5.60 6.31
C LYS A 53 -16.20 -7.10 6.48
N PRO A 54 -15.58 -7.62 7.56
CA PRO A 54 -15.59 -9.06 7.83
C PRO A 54 -17.03 -9.57 8.04
N THR A 55 -17.27 -10.83 7.70
CA THR A 55 -18.56 -11.50 7.97
C THR A 55 -18.68 -11.92 9.43
N GLN A 56 -17.53 -12.19 10.08
CA GLN A 56 -17.42 -12.50 11.51
C GLN A 56 -16.11 -11.90 12.05
N GLY A 57 -16.07 -11.69 13.36
CA GLY A 57 -14.92 -11.14 14.05
C GLY A 57 -14.84 -9.61 13.94
N THR A 58 -13.72 -9.06 14.42
CA THR A 58 -13.51 -7.62 14.47
C THR A 58 -12.12 -7.24 13.99
N VAL A 59 -12.00 -6.03 13.45
CA VAL A 59 -10.73 -5.41 13.06
C VAL A 59 -10.60 -4.08 13.81
N THR A 60 -9.50 -3.91 14.50
CA THR A 60 -9.15 -2.68 15.20
C THR A 60 -7.84 -2.13 14.64
N VAL A 61 -7.82 -0.86 14.31
CA VAL A 61 -6.63 -0.16 13.80
C VAL A 61 -6.42 1.12 14.60
N SER A 62 -5.14 1.47 14.88
CA SER A 62 -4.82 2.71 15.61
C SER A 62 -5.05 3.97 14.79
N GLU A 63 -4.96 3.85 13.46
CA GLU A 63 -5.33 4.88 12.50
C GLU A 63 -5.74 4.23 11.18
N GLN A 64 -6.33 4.98 10.26
CA GLN A 64 -6.78 4.48 8.96
C GLN A 64 -5.59 4.04 8.09
N PRO A 65 -5.40 2.74 7.82
CA PRO A 65 -4.34 2.26 6.94
C PRO A 65 -4.57 2.71 5.49
N ARG A 66 -3.49 2.86 4.74
CA ARG A 66 -3.55 3.17 3.30
C ARG A 66 -3.09 1.96 2.49
N LEU A 67 -3.84 1.66 1.43
CA LEU A 67 -3.60 0.48 0.58
C LEU A 67 -3.02 0.88 -0.77
N VAL A 68 -1.82 0.38 -1.07
CA VAL A 68 -1.30 0.29 -2.43
C VAL A 68 -1.78 -1.03 -3.01
N MET A 69 -2.66 -0.98 -4.02
CA MET A 69 -3.23 -2.17 -4.64
C MET A 69 -2.25 -2.81 -5.63
N GLN A 70 -2.47 -4.06 -6.00
CA GLN A 70 -1.62 -4.84 -6.90
C GLN A 70 -1.34 -4.17 -8.27
N PHE A 71 -2.31 -3.40 -8.78
CA PHE A 71 -2.17 -2.63 -10.03
C PHE A 71 -2.49 -1.15 -9.76
N PRO A 72 -1.65 -0.45 -8.97
CA PRO A 72 -1.96 0.90 -8.53
C PRO A 72 -2.03 1.90 -9.68
N GLU A 73 -1.31 1.63 -10.78
CA GLU A 73 -1.32 2.44 -12.00
C GLU A 73 -2.70 2.53 -12.69
N ARG A 74 -3.60 1.59 -12.39
CA ARG A 74 -4.98 1.61 -12.91
C ARG A 74 -5.88 2.62 -12.19
N GLN A 75 -5.39 3.21 -11.11
CA GLN A 75 -6.13 4.18 -10.30
C GLN A 75 -5.84 5.63 -10.72
N LEU A 76 -4.89 5.84 -11.64
CA LEU A 76 -4.54 7.17 -12.15
C LEU A 76 -5.65 7.68 -13.10
N PHE A 77 -6.14 8.91 -12.86
CA PHE A 77 -7.29 9.48 -13.59
C PHE A 77 -7.21 10.98 -13.83
N ALA A 78 -6.30 11.71 -13.17
CA ALA A 78 -6.19 13.16 -13.30
C ALA A 78 -5.56 13.60 -14.63
N LYS A 79 -5.56 14.90 -14.90
CA LYS A 79 -4.95 15.45 -16.12
C LYS A 79 -3.44 15.39 -16.11
N THR A 80 -2.84 15.59 -14.94
CA THR A 80 -1.39 15.55 -14.73
C THR A 80 -1.03 14.59 -13.61
N VAL A 81 0.21 14.09 -13.62
CA VAL A 81 0.74 13.23 -12.55
C VAL A 81 0.71 13.95 -11.21
N LEU A 82 1.07 15.24 -11.18
CA LEU A 82 1.04 16.02 -9.95
C LEU A 82 -0.38 16.13 -9.37
N GLU A 83 -1.37 16.43 -10.21
CA GLU A 83 -2.77 16.50 -9.77
C GLU A 83 -3.27 15.17 -9.22
N ASP A 84 -2.84 14.04 -9.82
CA ASP A 84 -3.20 12.71 -9.35
C ASP A 84 -2.64 12.44 -7.95
N VAL A 85 -1.36 12.76 -7.72
CA VAL A 85 -0.71 12.59 -6.43
C VAL A 85 -1.28 13.53 -5.36
N MET A 86 -1.70 14.74 -5.73
CA MET A 86 -2.36 15.71 -4.84
C MET A 86 -3.75 15.27 -4.41
N TYR A 87 -4.42 14.41 -5.17
CA TYR A 87 -5.83 14.07 -4.95
C TYR A 87 -6.10 13.50 -3.54
N GLY A 88 -5.25 12.59 -3.07
CA GLY A 88 -5.38 12.01 -1.74
C GLY A 88 -5.32 13.06 -0.61
N PRO A 89 -4.26 13.87 -0.52
CA PRO A 89 -4.16 14.95 0.45
C PRO A 89 -5.31 15.96 0.40
N LEU A 90 -5.75 16.35 -0.79
CA LEU A 90 -6.91 17.25 -0.96
C LEU A 90 -8.18 16.66 -0.35
N ASN A 91 -8.44 15.36 -0.56
CA ASN A 91 -9.59 14.68 0.03
C ASN A 91 -9.48 14.51 1.55
N GLN A 92 -8.29 14.64 2.12
CA GLN A 92 -8.07 14.71 3.56
C GLN A 92 -8.28 16.12 4.14
N GLY A 93 -8.67 17.09 3.31
CA GLY A 93 -8.90 18.48 3.72
C GLY A 93 -7.65 19.35 3.78
N LYS A 94 -6.52 18.90 3.22
CA LYS A 94 -5.32 19.73 3.07
C LYS A 94 -5.60 20.87 2.08
N SER A 95 -4.96 22.01 2.29
CA SER A 95 -4.97 23.11 1.33
C SER A 95 -4.27 22.68 0.02
N THR A 96 -4.56 23.39 -1.08
CA THR A 96 -3.91 23.13 -2.38
C THR A 96 -2.39 23.23 -2.29
N GLU A 97 -1.88 24.17 -1.50
CA GLU A 97 -0.45 24.41 -1.32
C GLU A 97 0.18 23.25 -0.54
N GLU A 98 -0.39 22.85 0.60
CA GLU A 98 0.07 21.71 1.37
C GLU A 98 0.02 20.41 0.56
N ALA A 99 -1.06 20.17 -0.18
CA ALA A 99 -1.21 18.98 -1.02
C ALA A 99 -0.15 18.94 -2.13
N LYS A 100 0.16 20.09 -2.72
CA LYS A 100 1.22 20.22 -3.74
C LYS A 100 2.60 19.94 -3.17
N ASP A 101 2.93 20.48 -1.99
CA ASP A 101 4.22 20.26 -1.34
C ASP A 101 4.40 18.78 -0.95
N LEU A 102 3.35 18.13 -0.41
CA LEU A 102 3.32 16.71 -0.11
C LEU A 102 3.54 15.87 -1.37
N ALA A 103 2.84 16.19 -2.44
CA ALA A 103 2.94 15.48 -3.71
C ALA A 103 4.36 15.59 -4.29
N ILE A 104 4.93 16.79 -4.37
CA ILE A 104 6.28 17.01 -4.90
C ILE A 104 7.32 16.26 -4.06
N ARG A 105 7.26 16.35 -2.73
CA ARG A 105 8.17 15.62 -1.84
C ARG A 105 8.11 14.12 -2.09
N THR A 106 6.90 13.58 -2.19
CA THR A 106 6.72 12.14 -2.33
C THR A 106 7.14 11.64 -3.71
N MET A 107 6.85 12.42 -4.76
CA MET A 107 7.30 12.12 -6.12
C MET A 107 8.83 12.11 -6.20
N LYS A 108 9.50 13.12 -5.63
CA LYS A 108 10.98 13.17 -5.56
C LYS A 108 11.55 12.01 -4.74
N LEU A 109 10.92 11.64 -3.62
CA LEU A 109 11.33 10.49 -2.81
C LEU A 109 11.33 9.18 -3.62
N LEU A 110 10.37 9.02 -4.52
CA LEU A 110 10.25 7.87 -5.41
C LEU A 110 11.06 8.01 -6.72
N GLY A 111 11.88 9.05 -6.86
CA GLY A 111 12.73 9.25 -8.04
C GLY A 111 11.99 9.74 -9.29
N LEU A 112 10.76 10.22 -9.16
CA LEU A 112 10.02 10.82 -10.26
C LEU A 112 10.55 12.22 -10.56
N GLY A 113 11.05 12.44 -11.78
CA GLY A 113 11.60 13.70 -12.23
C GLY A 113 10.55 14.80 -12.33
N GLU A 114 10.97 16.06 -12.20
CA GLU A 114 10.07 17.22 -12.29
C GLU A 114 9.41 17.36 -13.68
N ASP A 115 10.05 16.84 -14.71
CA ASP A 115 9.52 16.78 -16.08
C ASP A 115 8.24 15.94 -16.20
N LEU A 116 7.98 15.04 -15.24
CA LEU A 116 6.79 14.21 -15.19
C LEU A 116 5.60 14.92 -14.55
N PHE A 117 5.82 15.95 -13.74
CA PHE A 117 4.76 16.56 -12.93
C PHE A 117 3.59 17.09 -13.76
N THR A 118 3.90 17.68 -14.91
CA THR A 118 2.91 18.26 -15.83
C THR A 118 2.45 17.31 -16.94
N LYS A 119 3.08 16.13 -17.03
CA LYS A 119 2.67 15.11 -18.02
C LYS A 119 1.37 14.44 -17.61
N SER A 120 0.61 14.00 -18.61
CA SER A 120 -0.53 13.13 -18.37
C SER A 120 -0.06 11.78 -17.82
N PRO A 121 -0.74 11.21 -16.82
CA PRO A 121 -0.45 9.85 -16.33
C PRO A 121 -0.52 8.79 -17.44
N PHE A 122 -1.28 9.06 -18.51
CA PHE A 122 -1.40 8.13 -19.64
C PHE A 122 -0.23 8.21 -20.62
N ALA A 123 0.60 9.25 -20.53
CA ALA A 123 1.74 9.51 -21.43
C ALA A 123 3.11 9.15 -20.84
N ILE A 124 3.14 8.52 -19.65
CA ILE A 124 4.38 8.08 -18.98
C ILE A 124 4.49 6.55 -19.03
N SER A 125 5.70 6.02 -18.76
CA SER A 125 5.95 4.57 -18.75
C SER A 125 5.17 3.82 -17.67
N GLY A 126 5.05 2.50 -17.78
CA GLY A 126 4.37 1.66 -16.81
C GLY A 126 4.99 1.73 -15.41
N GLY A 127 6.33 1.76 -15.34
CA GLY A 127 7.05 1.92 -14.07
C GLY A 127 6.80 3.28 -13.43
N GLU A 128 6.86 4.37 -14.23
CA GLU A 128 6.55 5.71 -13.74
C GLU A 128 5.09 5.85 -13.26
N LYS A 129 4.13 5.25 -13.99
CA LYS A 129 2.72 5.17 -13.55
C LYS A 129 2.58 4.54 -12.18
N ARG A 130 3.27 3.40 -12.00
CA ARG A 130 3.23 2.67 -10.74
C ARG A 130 3.81 3.49 -9.59
N LEU A 131 4.97 4.11 -9.79
CA LEU A 131 5.58 4.98 -8.80
C LEU A 131 4.72 6.22 -8.50
N ALA A 132 4.08 6.81 -9.51
CA ALA A 132 3.15 7.93 -9.33
C ALA A 132 1.94 7.54 -8.47
N ALA A 133 1.35 6.37 -8.71
CA ALA A 133 0.24 5.87 -7.91
C ALA A 133 0.66 5.55 -6.46
N ILE A 134 1.86 4.99 -6.26
CA ILE A 134 2.43 4.79 -4.92
C ILE A 134 2.66 6.16 -4.25
N ALA A 135 3.17 7.16 -4.99
CA ALA A 135 3.36 8.52 -4.48
C ALA A 135 2.05 9.11 -3.93
N GLY A 136 0.94 8.94 -4.64
CA GLY A 136 -0.38 9.41 -4.19
C GLY A 136 -0.81 8.81 -2.86
N ILE A 137 -0.52 7.54 -2.63
CA ILE A 137 -0.81 6.87 -1.36
C ILE A 137 0.14 7.36 -0.25
N LEU A 138 1.43 7.49 -0.53
CA LEU A 138 2.41 7.97 0.44
C LEU A 138 2.19 9.44 0.82
N ALA A 139 1.73 10.29 -0.11
CA ALA A 139 1.41 11.68 0.12
C ALA A 139 0.28 11.88 1.15
N MET A 140 -0.52 10.85 1.42
CA MET A 140 -1.56 10.86 2.45
C MET A 140 -1.01 10.72 3.89
N GLU A 141 0.31 10.55 4.05
CA GLU A 141 1.06 10.55 5.32
C GLU A 141 0.56 9.57 6.41
N SER A 142 -0.09 8.47 6.05
CA SER A 142 -0.48 7.45 7.04
C SER A 142 0.73 6.79 7.70
N ASN A 143 0.60 6.42 8.97
CA ASN A 143 1.59 5.62 9.69
C ASN A 143 1.43 4.11 9.46
N ILE A 144 0.34 3.68 8.80
CA ILE A 144 0.11 2.27 8.47
C ILE A 144 -0.06 2.15 6.94
N LEU A 145 0.91 1.51 6.29
CA LEU A 145 0.90 1.26 4.86
C LEU A 145 0.73 -0.23 4.58
N VAL A 146 -0.25 -0.56 3.77
CA VAL A 146 -0.48 -1.91 3.26
C VAL A 146 -0.14 -1.91 1.77
N LEU A 147 0.77 -2.80 1.35
CA LEU A 147 1.23 -2.85 -0.04
C LEU A 147 0.99 -4.27 -0.58
N ASP A 148 0.15 -4.36 -1.61
CA ASP A 148 -0.16 -5.63 -2.27
C ASP A 148 0.66 -5.76 -3.56
N GLU A 149 1.70 -6.62 -3.53
CA GLU A 149 2.64 -6.88 -4.63
C GLU A 149 3.26 -5.59 -5.25
N PRO A 150 3.84 -4.68 -4.44
CA PRO A 150 4.22 -3.36 -4.92
C PRO A 150 5.39 -3.38 -5.91
N THR A 151 6.21 -4.43 -5.91
CA THR A 151 7.38 -4.60 -6.79
C THR A 151 7.04 -5.26 -8.13
N ALA A 152 5.84 -5.82 -8.29
CA ALA A 152 5.46 -6.49 -9.52
C ALA A 152 5.53 -5.53 -10.73
N GLY A 153 6.25 -5.91 -11.79
CA GLY A 153 6.40 -5.09 -13.01
C GLY A 153 7.41 -3.94 -12.91
N LEU A 154 8.14 -3.81 -11.81
CA LEU A 154 9.34 -2.99 -11.73
C LEU A 154 10.56 -3.80 -12.18
N ASP A 155 11.56 -3.12 -12.74
CA ASP A 155 12.88 -3.70 -12.97
C ASP A 155 13.64 -3.86 -11.63
N GLU A 156 14.80 -4.47 -11.68
CA GLU A 156 15.62 -4.75 -10.50
C GLU A 156 15.96 -3.46 -9.75
N SER A 157 16.36 -2.41 -10.45
CA SER A 157 16.70 -1.11 -9.87
C SER A 157 15.50 -0.44 -9.21
N GLY A 158 14.32 -0.51 -9.82
CA GLY A 158 13.06 -0.01 -9.25
C GLY A 158 12.62 -0.78 -8.01
N CYS A 159 12.81 -2.10 -8.01
CA CYS A 159 12.55 -2.95 -6.84
C CYS A 159 13.47 -2.58 -5.67
N GLU A 160 14.76 -2.39 -5.91
CA GLU A 160 15.73 -2.00 -4.89
C GLU A 160 15.44 -0.60 -4.34
N ALA A 161 15.16 0.36 -5.22
CA ALA A 161 14.82 1.72 -4.83
C ALA A 161 13.56 1.75 -3.94
N LEU A 162 12.47 1.10 -4.38
CA LEU A 162 11.24 1.01 -3.59
C LEU A 162 11.46 0.32 -2.24
N THR A 163 12.21 -0.78 -2.24
CA THR A 163 12.55 -1.52 -1.03
C THR A 163 13.32 -0.65 -0.03
N SER A 164 14.29 0.14 -0.51
CA SER A 164 15.07 1.07 0.31
C SER A 164 14.17 2.15 0.92
N ILE A 165 13.24 2.69 0.14
CA ILE A 165 12.27 3.69 0.60
C ILE A 165 11.37 3.11 1.69
N LEU A 166 10.84 1.90 1.50
CA LEU A 166 9.99 1.24 2.50
C LEU A 166 10.75 0.95 3.81
N LYS A 167 12.02 0.54 3.73
CA LYS A 167 12.88 0.40 4.91
C LYS A 167 13.06 1.73 5.65
N ASN A 168 13.32 2.80 4.92
CA ASN A 168 13.49 4.13 5.52
C ASN A 168 12.20 4.61 6.19
N LEU A 169 11.03 4.40 5.57
CA LEU A 169 9.74 4.73 6.15
C LEU A 169 9.47 3.93 7.43
N ASN A 170 9.82 2.64 7.44
CA ASN A 170 9.70 1.81 8.64
C ASN A 170 10.66 2.25 9.75
N ALA A 171 11.90 2.60 9.42
CA ALA A 171 12.88 3.14 10.37
C ALA A 171 12.42 4.48 10.98
N GLN A 172 11.57 5.24 10.27
CA GLN A 172 10.91 6.45 10.76
C GLN A 172 9.66 6.17 11.63
N GLY A 173 9.38 4.91 11.95
CA GLY A 173 8.28 4.51 12.81
C GLY A 173 6.98 4.13 12.09
N LYS A 174 6.96 4.11 10.74
CA LYS A 174 5.78 3.63 10.01
C LYS A 174 5.64 2.12 10.07
N THR A 175 4.43 1.64 10.21
CA THR A 175 4.07 0.22 10.11
C THR A 175 3.90 -0.13 8.64
N ILE A 176 4.66 -1.11 8.16
CA ILE A 176 4.59 -1.59 6.78
C ILE A 176 4.02 -3.01 6.78
N ILE A 177 2.93 -3.22 6.06
CA ILE A 177 2.35 -4.54 5.82
C ILE A 177 2.57 -4.87 4.35
N LEU A 178 3.47 -5.80 4.08
CA LEU A 178 3.87 -6.18 2.72
C LEU A 178 3.26 -7.53 2.35
N ILE A 179 2.45 -7.53 1.31
CA ILE A 179 1.97 -8.75 0.68
C ILE A 179 2.87 -9.05 -0.51
N SER A 180 3.48 -10.22 -0.53
CA SER A 180 4.26 -10.70 -1.67
C SER A 180 4.27 -12.22 -1.77
N HIS A 181 4.40 -12.71 -3.00
CA HIS A 181 4.71 -14.10 -3.29
C HIS A 181 6.23 -14.36 -3.33
N ASP A 182 7.05 -13.30 -3.35
CA ASP A 182 8.51 -13.38 -3.26
C ASP A 182 8.95 -13.59 -1.81
N SER A 183 9.22 -14.85 -1.46
CA SER A 183 9.69 -15.22 -0.12
C SER A 183 11.02 -14.58 0.24
N GLY A 184 11.93 -14.41 -0.72
CA GLY A 184 13.24 -13.78 -0.51
C GLY A 184 13.10 -12.29 -0.16
N LEU A 185 12.18 -11.58 -0.81
CA LEU A 185 11.86 -10.19 -0.47
C LEU A 185 11.31 -10.10 0.96
N LEU A 186 10.36 -10.96 1.32
CA LEU A 186 9.76 -10.96 2.67
C LEU A 186 10.79 -11.32 3.75
N GLU A 187 11.71 -12.25 3.50
CA GLU A 187 12.77 -12.60 4.45
C GLU A 187 13.77 -11.47 4.68
N ARG A 188 14.06 -10.68 3.64
CA ARG A 188 14.98 -9.53 3.75
C ARG A 188 14.37 -8.32 4.43
N LEU A 189 13.03 -8.18 4.44
CA LEU A 189 12.34 -6.97 4.90
C LEU A 189 11.56 -7.16 6.19
N CYS A 190 10.87 -8.29 6.33
CA CYS A 190 9.87 -8.45 7.37
C CYS A 190 10.48 -9.00 8.66
N THR A 191 10.13 -8.37 9.78
CA THR A 191 10.49 -8.84 11.12
C THR A 191 9.61 -10.01 11.58
N SER A 192 8.41 -10.11 10.99
CA SER A 192 7.46 -11.20 11.23
C SER A 192 6.58 -11.40 10.01
N LYS A 193 6.05 -12.59 9.83
CA LYS A 193 5.20 -12.94 8.69
C LYS A 193 4.12 -13.94 9.04
N VAL A 194 3.02 -13.92 8.27
CA VAL A 194 1.95 -14.92 8.30
C VAL A 194 1.77 -15.52 6.90
N SER A 195 1.45 -16.82 6.86
CA SER A 195 1.04 -17.51 5.62
C SER A 195 -0.46 -17.80 5.67
N LEU A 196 -1.17 -17.43 4.59
CA LEU A 196 -2.59 -17.71 4.37
C LEU A 196 -2.77 -18.94 3.50
#